data_5205090ded6fb0cf8ded2bb0f363dca9
#
_entry.id   5205090ded6fb0cf8ded2bb0f363dca9
#
_cell.length_a   1.000
_cell.length_b   1.000
_cell.length_c   1.000
_cell.angle_alpha   90.00
_cell.angle_beta   90.00
_cell.angle_gamma   90.00
#
_symmetry.space_group_name_H-M   'P 1'
#
loop_
_entity.id
_entity.type
_entity.pdbx_description
1 polymer ?
#
loop_
_entity_poly.entity_id
_entity_poly.type
_entity_poly.pdbx_seq_one_letter_code
_entity_poly.pdbx_strand_id
1 'polypeptide(L)'
;MKVQGLSQVPEVEWRRLLRLRRLSFLVWGLFFLVVLAGGTVRVLEAGMGCPDWPTCYGLLIPPTSEAQLPPDYRERFAVAGRLADPFDPLKTWAEYLNRLLSVVAGLGVLALLGYAWLHFRHRRRILLYATAIPAALVAEALLGWQVVATYLAQHLVTAHMIFTLALTLLTFMVAAQTYLVRERELRGEWLWYWRLGWASWVLLAVQVLMGATLRAWVKQLGAETALESVLFYVHRSFSWLVLGTWAYFHWRVYMDPVRLRQARRWAILTTALLLGQIFVGAIMSYFAFTGVWKVLHLLMGLLSMNTAFAALYFYRYSEYAHVSGSVSIRVA
;
A
#
# COMPACT_ATOMS: atom_id res chain seq x y z
N MET A 1 -31.75 19.87 19.22
CA MET A 1 -30.78 19.37 20.22
C MET A 1 -29.62 20.38 20.24
N LYS A 2 -29.45 21.14 21.33
CA LYS A 2 -28.37 22.14 21.46
C LYS A 2 -27.02 21.45 21.45
N VAL A 3 -26.17 21.74 20.46
CA VAL A 3 -24.79 21.29 20.38
C VAL A 3 -23.99 22.10 21.38
N GLN A 4 -23.93 21.63 22.63
CA GLN A 4 -23.02 22.18 23.64
C GLN A 4 -21.60 21.66 23.37
N GLY A 5 -20.63 22.57 23.25
CA GLY A 5 -19.20 22.26 23.44
C GLY A 5 -18.42 21.83 22.21
N LEU A 6 -18.56 22.51 21.08
CA LEU A 6 -17.53 22.45 20.03
C LEU A 6 -16.45 23.50 20.37
N SER A 7 -15.45 23.06 21.15
CA SER A 7 -14.25 23.86 21.38
C SER A 7 -13.59 24.17 20.02
N GLN A 8 -13.41 25.45 19.75
CA GLN A 8 -12.66 25.91 18.58
C GLN A 8 -11.25 25.29 18.66
N VAL A 9 -10.85 24.56 17.64
CA VAL A 9 -9.46 24.08 17.57
C VAL A 9 -8.57 25.30 17.38
N PRO A 10 -7.62 25.57 18.28
CA PRO A 10 -6.74 26.73 18.14
C PRO A 10 -6.03 26.70 16.78
N GLU A 11 -5.83 27.86 16.16
CA GLU A 11 -5.20 27.98 14.84
C GLU A 11 -3.83 27.28 14.79
N VAL A 12 -3.05 27.38 15.88
CA VAL A 12 -1.75 26.70 16.01
C VAL A 12 -1.91 25.18 15.94
N GLU A 13 -2.90 24.61 16.62
CA GLU A 13 -3.15 23.17 16.60
C GLU A 13 -3.66 22.73 15.23
N TRP A 14 -4.52 23.52 14.59
CA TRP A 14 -4.98 23.27 13.23
C TRP A 14 -3.83 23.20 12.24
N ARG A 15 -2.90 24.17 12.27
CA ARG A 15 -1.70 24.17 11.43
C ARG A 15 -0.81 22.95 11.68
N ARG A 16 -0.68 22.51 12.94
CA ARG A 16 0.06 21.28 13.30
C ARG A 16 -0.62 20.04 12.72
N LEU A 17 -1.94 19.93 12.81
CA LEU A 17 -2.71 18.82 12.20
C LEU A 17 -2.53 18.77 10.68
N LEU A 18 -2.58 19.92 10.00
CA LEU A 18 -2.34 19.99 8.55
C LEU A 18 -0.93 19.56 8.15
N ARG A 19 0.09 19.93 8.93
CA ARG A 19 1.48 19.50 8.70
C ARG A 19 1.63 17.99 8.90
N LEU A 20 1.07 17.45 9.99
CA LEU A 20 1.07 16.01 10.23
C LEU A 20 0.37 15.25 9.10
N ARG A 21 -0.77 15.74 8.62
CA ARG A 21 -1.50 15.18 7.49
C ARG A 21 -0.64 15.13 6.22
N ARG A 22 0.00 16.27 5.87
CA ARG A 22 0.87 16.36 4.69
C ARG A 22 2.05 15.39 4.80
N LEU A 23 2.69 15.33 5.97
CA LEU A 23 3.80 14.41 6.23
C LEU A 23 3.34 12.95 6.14
N SER A 24 2.17 12.61 6.70
CA SER A 24 1.59 11.26 6.59
C SER A 24 1.33 10.85 5.14
N PHE A 25 0.74 11.74 4.33
CA PHE A 25 0.51 11.46 2.91
C PHE A 25 1.81 11.41 2.09
N LEU A 26 2.85 12.18 2.46
CA LEU A 26 4.17 12.07 1.86
C LEU A 26 4.78 10.68 2.13
N VAL A 27 4.78 10.23 3.40
CA VAL A 27 5.29 8.90 3.77
C VAL A 27 4.47 7.79 3.11
N TRP A 28 3.15 7.97 3.07
CA TRP A 28 2.24 7.05 2.37
C TRP A 28 2.58 6.95 0.89
N GLY A 29 2.82 8.08 0.20
CA GLY A 29 3.28 8.12 -1.19
C GLY A 29 4.65 7.48 -1.40
N LEU A 30 5.59 7.67 -0.46
CA LEU A 30 6.91 7.02 -0.51
C LEU A 30 6.78 5.49 -0.46
N PHE A 31 5.88 4.93 0.34
CA PHE A 31 5.65 3.48 0.33
C PHE A 31 5.13 2.98 -1.03
N PHE A 32 4.27 3.73 -1.71
CA PHE A 32 3.84 3.36 -3.07
C PHE A 32 4.98 3.45 -4.10
N LEU A 33 5.89 4.41 -3.93
CA LEU A 33 7.10 4.47 -4.77
C LEU A 33 8.03 3.27 -4.50
N VAL A 34 8.17 2.83 -3.24
CA VAL A 34 8.91 1.59 -2.90
C VAL A 34 8.25 0.39 -3.55
N VAL A 35 6.91 0.29 -3.52
CA VAL A 35 6.18 -0.81 -4.19
C VAL A 35 6.37 -0.78 -5.70
N LEU A 36 6.35 0.41 -6.30
CA LEU A 36 6.64 0.59 -7.73
C LEU A 36 8.05 0.13 -8.08
N ALA A 37 9.06 0.55 -7.31
CA ALA A 37 10.44 0.14 -7.48
C ALA A 37 10.62 -1.38 -7.28
N GLY A 38 10.07 -1.95 -6.21
CA GLY A 38 10.10 -3.40 -5.95
C GLY A 38 9.37 -4.22 -7.02
N GLY A 39 8.26 -3.72 -7.56
CA GLY A 39 7.59 -4.30 -8.71
C GLY A 39 8.48 -4.30 -9.96
N THR A 40 9.22 -3.21 -10.19
CA THR A 40 10.18 -3.08 -11.30
C THR A 40 11.36 -4.04 -11.13
N VAL A 41 11.98 -4.09 -9.95
CA VAL A 41 13.02 -5.08 -9.60
C VAL A 41 12.58 -6.49 -9.96
N ARG A 42 11.34 -6.81 -9.64
CA ARG A 42 10.78 -8.13 -9.89
C ARG A 42 10.51 -8.41 -11.37
N VAL A 43 10.16 -7.40 -12.15
CA VAL A 43 9.95 -7.53 -13.60
C VAL A 43 11.27 -7.67 -14.35
N LEU A 44 12.31 -7.00 -13.88
CA LEU A 44 13.68 -7.10 -14.40
C LEU A 44 14.39 -8.38 -13.95
N GLU A 45 13.73 -9.23 -13.12
CA GLU A 45 14.35 -10.40 -12.48
C GLU A 45 15.63 -10.02 -11.72
N ALA A 46 15.59 -8.83 -11.11
CA ALA A 46 16.73 -8.20 -10.43
C ALA A 46 16.74 -8.46 -8.91
N GLY A 47 15.86 -9.32 -8.39
CA GLY A 47 15.74 -9.53 -6.94
C GLY A 47 16.90 -10.29 -6.29
N MET A 48 17.89 -10.71 -7.07
CA MET A 48 19.17 -11.28 -6.61
C MET A 48 20.36 -10.47 -7.16
N GLY A 49 20.14 -9.25 -7.62
CA GLY A 49 21.20 -8.35 -8.08
C GLY A 49 22.13 -7.87 -6.97
N CYS A 50 21.68 -7.92 -5.71
CA CYS A 50 22.48 -7.71 -4.50
C CYS A 50 22.30 -8.94 -3.57
N PRO A 51 23.19 -9.92 -3.61
CA PRO A 51 23.02 -11.20 -2.91
C PRO A 51 23.14 -11.10 -1.38
N ASP A 52 23.75 -10.05 -0.87
CA ASP A 52 23.93 -9.78 0.56
C ASP A 52 23.08 -8.61 1.05
N TRP A 53 22.94 -8.50 2.36
CA TRP A 53 22.21 -7.43 3.03
C TRP A 53 22.87 -7.11 4.38
N PRO A 54 23.03 -5.82 4.78
CA PRO A 54 22.54 -4.58 4.15
C PRO A 54 23.39 -4.07 2.98
N THR A 55 24.54 -4.65 2.74
CA THR A 55 25.48 -4.34 1.65
C THR A 55 25.03 -4.92 0.30
N CYS A 56 25.78 -4.66 -0.73
CA CYS A 56 25.62 -5.23 -2.05
C CYS A 56 27.02 -5.65 -2.56
N TYR A 57 27.27 -6.95 -2.64
CA TYR A 57 28.61 -7.53 -2.86
C TYR A 57 29.64 -7.06 -1.81
N GLY A 58 29.22 -6.93 -0.54
CA GLY A 58 30.06 -6.45 0.55
C GLY A 58 30.31 -4.94 0.56
N LEU A 59 29.78 -4.19 -0.40
CA LEU A 59 29.99 -2.75 -0.57
C LEU A 59 28.75 -1.96 -0.16
N LEU A 60 28.93 -0.74 0.35
CA LEU A 60 27.82 0.20 0.63
C LEU A 60 27.25 0.80 -0.67
N ILE A 61 28.11 1.05 -1.66
CA ILE A 61 27.73 1.47 -3.01
C ILE A 61 28.06 0.31 -3.94
N PRO A 62 27.10 -0.22 -4.69
CA PRO A 62 27.30 -1.41 -5.50
C PRO A 62 28.31 -1.16 -6.65
N PRO A 63 28.95 -2.24 -7.13
CA PRO A 63 29.85 -2.14 -8.26
C PRO A 63 29.10 -1.76 -9.55
N THR A 64 29.82 -1.14 -10.48
CA THR A 64 29.30 -0.78 -11.81
C THR A 64 29.82 -1.70 -12.91
N SER A 65 30.84 -2.50 -12.61
CA SER A 65 31.41 -3.49 -13.51
C SER A 65 31.90 -4.73 -12.76
N GLU A 66 31.93 -5.87 -13.42
CA GLU A 66 32.38 -7.15 -12.85
C GLU A 66 33.87 -7.08 -12.43
N ALA A 67 34.68 -6.25 -13.08
CA ALA A 67 36.10 -6.05 -12.73
C ALA A 67 36.31 -5.48 -11.31
N GLN A 68 35.30 -4.93 -10.68
CA GLN A 68 35.32 -4.45 -9.29
C GLN A 68 35.05 -5.55 -8.27
N LEU A 69 34.68 -6.74 -8.72
CA LEU A 69 34.39 -7.89 -7.88
C LEU A 69 35.58 -8.84 -7.78
N PRO A 70 35.77 -9.56 -6.67
CA PRO A 70 36.75 -10.61 -6.58
C PRO A 70 36.47 -11.73 -7.59
N PRO A 71 37.47 -12.46 -8.10
CA PRO A 71 37.28 -13.53 -9.10
C PRO A 71 36.32 -14.66 -8.62
N ASP A 72 36.27 -14.88 -7.33
CA ASP A 72 35.44 -15.87 -6.63
C ASP A 72 34.13 -15.32 -6.12
N TYR A 73 33.65 -14.17 -6.63
CA TYR A 73 32.47 -13.49 -6.09
C TYR A 73 31.21 -14.37 -6.10
N ARG A 74 31.09 -15.28 -7.08
CA ARG A 74 29.90 -16.13 -7.19
C ARG A 74 29.82 -17.15 -6.06
N GLU A 75 30.94 -17.71 -5.64
CA GLU A 75 31.05 -18.62 -4.50
C GLU A 75 30.92 -17.85 -3.18
N ARG A 76 31.62 -16.72 -3.09
CA ARG A 76 31.67 -15.89 -1.89
C ARG A 76 30.31 -15.33 -1.50
N PHE A 77 29.48 -14.97 -2.48
CA PHE A 77 28.14 -14.43 -2.29
C PHE A 77 27.04 -15.47 -2.62
N ALA A 78 27.33 -16.75 -2.47
CA ALA A 78 26.36 -17.82 -2.63
C ALA A 78 25.23 -17.71 -1.60
N VAL A 79 23.98 -17.88 -2.03
CA VAL A 79 22.78 -17.75 -1.21
C VAL A 79 21.97 -19.03 -1.28
N ALA A 80 21.56 -19.57 -0.11
CA ALA A 80 20.76 -20.79 -0.01
C ALA A 80 21.36 -22.00 -0.80
N GLY A 81 22.69 -22.15 -0.80
CA GLY A 81 23.39 -23.20 -1.52
C GLY A 81 23.49 -23.01 -3.03
N ARG A 82 23.13 -21.85 -3.56
CA ARG A 82 23.25 -21.49 -4.98
C ARG A 82 24.33 -20.44 -5.15
N LEU A 83 25.16 -20.59 -6.18
CA LEU A 83 26.11 -19.57 -6.57
C LEU A 83 25.38 -18.27 -6.88
N ALA A 84 26.01 -17.12 -6.60
CA ALA A 84 25.46 -15.83 -7.03
C ALA A 84 25.27 -15.81 -8.56
N ASP A 85 24.23 -15.15 -9.00
CA ASP A 85 23.97 -14.97 -10.42
C ASP A 85 25.15 -14.24 -11.09
N PRO A 86 25.40 -14.43 -12.40
CA PRO A 86 26.36 -13.62 -13.14
C PRO A 86 26.08 -12.13 -12.92
N PHE A 87 27.15 -11.35 -12.75
CA PHE A 87 27.02 -9.92 -12.48
C PHE A 87 26.30 -9.21 -13.62
N ASP A 88 25.27 -8.44 -13.27
CA ASP A 88 24.51 -7.59 -14.17
C ASP A 88 24.32 -6.21 -13.51
N PRO A 89 24.97 -5.16 -14.01
CA PRO A 89 24.90 -3.84 -13.40
C PRO A 89 23.50 -3.27 -13.35
N LEU A 90 22.65 -3.53 -14.36
CA LEU A 90 21.26 -3.05 -14.38
C LEU A 90 20.46 -3.70 -13.25
N LYS A 91 20.57 -5.02 -13.08
CA LYS A 91 19.88 -5.75 -12.00
C LYS A 91 20.38 -5.31 -10.64
N THR A 92 21.69 -5.21 -10.47
CA THR A 92 22.33 -4.76 -9.23
C THR A 92 21.84 -3.36 -8.82
N TRP A 93 21.91 -2.40 -9.71
CA TRP A 93 21.49 -1.03 -9.42
C TRP A 93 19.97 -0.88 -9.26
N ALA A 94 19.16 -1.64 -9.98
CA ALA A 94 17.72 -1.64 -9.82
C ALA A 94 17.32 -2.10 -8.39
N GLU A 95 17.93 -3.19 -7.90
CA GLU A 95 17.67 -3.66 -6.53
C GLU A 95 18.22 -2.69 -5.48
N TYR A 96 19.43 -2.18 -5.65
CA TYR A 96 20.02 -1.22 -4.73
C TYR A 96 19.19 0.08 -4.62
N LEU A 97 18.73 0.64 -5.73
CA LEU A 97 17.87 1.83 -5.72
C LEU A 97 16.53 1.57 -4.99
N ASN A 98 15.97 0.37 -5.12
CA ASN A 98 14.79 0.01 -4.33
C ASN A 98 15.12 -0.03 -2.82
N ARG A 99 16.27 -0.58 -2.41
CA ARG A 99 16.73 -0.55 -1.01
C ARG A 99 16.95 0.88 -0.52
N LEU A 100 17.59 1.73 -1.33
CA LEU A 100 17.84 3.13 -0.99
C LEU A 100 16.53 3.93 -0.83
N LEU A 101 15.56 3.70 -1.70
CA LEU A 101 14.23 4.32 -1.59
C LEU A 101 13.51 3.86 -0.30
N SER A 102 13.71 2.61 0.12
CA SER A 102 13.19 2.10 1.40
C SER A 102 13.83 2.81 2.60
N VAL A 103 15.14 3.14 2.53
CA VAL A 103 15.81 3.98 3.55
C VAL A 103 15.19 5.37 3.60
N VAL A 104 14.95 6.00 2.45
CA VAL A 104 14.29 7.32 2.38
C VAL A 104 12.89 7.26 3.00
N ALA A 105 12.10 6.22 2.70
CA ALA A 105 10.80 6.00 3.34
C ALA A 105 10.93 5.82 4.86
N GLY A 106 11.95 5.10 5.32
CA GLY A 106 12.27 4.92 6.74
C GLY A 106 12.60 6.25 7.45
N LEU A 107 13.39 7.12 6.83
CA LEU A 107 13.65 8.46 7.35
C LEU A 107 12.36 9.30 7.42
N GLY A 108 11.50 9.18 6.43
CA GLY A 108 10.15 9.77 6.46
C GLY A 108 9.30 9.28 7.63
N VAL A 109 9.35 7.97 7.92
CA VAL A 109 8.67 7.37 9.09
C VAL A 109 9.22 7.93 10.40
N LEU A 110 10.53 8.05 10.54
CA LEU A 110 11.15 8.64 11.75
C LEU A 110 10.76 10.11 11.91
N ALA A 111 10.73 10.88 10.83
CA ALA A 111 10.26 12.27 10.86
C ALA A 111 8.78 12.36 11.26
N LEU A 112 7.93 11.46 10.75
CA LEU A 112 6.52 11.37 11.10
C LEU A 112 6.33 11.05 12.59
N LEU A 113 7.05 10.04 13.11
CA LEU A 113 7.02 9.67 14.52
C LEU A 113 7.50 10.83 15.40
N GLY A 114 8.65 11.43 15.08
CA GLY A 114 9.21 12.56 15.82
C GLY A 114 8.23 13.76 15.87
N TYR A 115 7.62 14.10 14.74
CA TYR A 115 6.62 15.16 14.68
C TYR A 115 5.36 14.83 15.51
N ALA A 116 4.86 13.60 15.41
CA ALA A 116 3.72 13.13 16.20
C ALA A 116 4.03 13.15 17.71
N TRP A 117 5.21 12.69 18.11
CA TRP A 117 5.66 12.70 19.50
C TRP A 117 5.79 14.12 20.06
N LEU A 118 6.41 15.03 19.33
CA LEU A 118 6.65 16.41 19.80
C LEU A 118 5.34 17.21 19.94
N HIS A 119 4.35 16.99 19.08
CA HIS A 119 3.16 17.83 19.02
C HIS A 119 1.86 17.16 19.46
N PHE A 120 1.78 15.81 19.45
CA PHE A 120 0.53 15.08 19.64
C PHE A 120 0.62 13.94 20.66
N ARG A 121 1.61 13.95 21.57
CA ARG A 121 1.76 12.93 22.63
C ARG A 121 0.51 12.78 23.53
N HIS A 122 -0.31 13.83 23.61
CA HIS A 122 -1.59 13.81 24.33
C HIS A 122 -2.72 13.14 23.54
N ARG A 123 -2.59 12.98 22.20
CA ARG A 123 -3.56 12.32 21.34
C ARG A 123 -3.20 10.85 21.15
N ARG A 124 -3.65 9.99 22.08
CA ARG A 124 -3.29 8.56 22.15
C ARG A 124 -3.40 7.83 20.81
N ARG A 125 -4.47 8.08 20.01
CA ARG A 125 -4.67 7.40 18.71
C ARG A 125 -3.60 7.78 17.68
N ILE A 126 -3.25 9.07 17.58
CA ILE A 126 -2.18 9.54 16.69
C ILE A 126 -0.87 8.87 17.07
N LEU A 127 -0.52 8.90 18.36
CA LEU A 127 0.73 8.33 18.85
C LEU A 127 0.77 6.81 18.65
N LEU A 128 -0.32 6.09 18.93
CA LEU A 128 -0.42 4.65 18.73
C LEU A 128 -0.10 4.26 17.28
N TYR A 129 -0.76 4.89 16.31
CA TYR A 129 -0.50 4.59 14.90
C TYR A 129 0.91 5.03 14.47
N ALA A 130 1.36 6.22 14.90
CA ALA A 130 2.70 6.72 14.55
C ALA A 130 3.82 5.84 15.11
N THR A 131 3.65 5.22 16.29
CA THR A 131 4.62 4.28 16.87
C THR A 131 4.52 2.86 16.28
N ALA A 132 3.35 2.45 15.84
CA ALA A 132 3.17 1.16 15.18
C ALA A 132 3.87 1.07 13.81
N ILE A 133 3.98 2.21 13.07
CA ILE A 133 4.59 2.23 11.74
C ILE A 133 6.07 1.80 11.78
N PRO A 134 6.98 2.37 12.60
CA PRO A 134 8.38 1.93 12.63
C PRO A 134 8.53 0.48 13.09
N ALA A 135 7.69 -0.01 14.01
CA ALA A 135 7.71 -1.42 14.40
C ALA A 135 7.34 -2.33 13.22
N ALA A 136 6.28 -1.99 12.48
CA ALA A 136 5.90 -2.70 11.27
C ALA A 136 6.95 -2.58 10.16
N LEU A 137 7.64 -1.42 10.04
CA LEU A 137 8.71 -1.23 9.07
C LEU A 137 9.95 -2.10 9.38
N VAL A 138 10.29 -2.29 10.66
CA VAL A 138 11.36 -3.21 11.06
C VAL A 138 10.99 -4.65 10.68
N ALA A 139 9.75 -5.08 10.95
CA ALA A 139 9.28 -6.41 10.55
C ALA A 139 9.32 -6.59 9.02
N GLU A 140 8.95 -5.55 8.27
CA GLU A 140 9.00 -5.53 6.80
C GLU A 140 10.44 -5.62 6.28
N ALA A 141 11.39 -4.92 6.91
CA ALA A 141 12.81 -4.99 6.55
C ALA A 141 13.40 -6.38 6.81
N LEU A 142 13.04 -7.01 7.94
CA LEU A 142 13.42 -8.39 8.25
C LEU A 142 12.83 -9.40 7.26
N LEU A 143 11.58 -9.22 6.85
CA LEU A 143 10.97 -10.03 5.78
C LEU A 143 11.69 -9.83 4.45
N GLY A 144 12.03 -8.59 4.09
CA GLY A 144 12.81 -8.28 2.88
C GLY A 144 14.19 -8.94 2.88
N TRP A 145 14.87 -8.92 4.03
CA TRP A 145 16.11 -9.67 4.20
C TRP A 145 15.91 -11.19 4.01
N GLN A 146 14.89 -11.77 4.63
CA GLN A 146 14.58 -13.20 4.47
C GLN A 146 14.25 -13.57 3.02
N VAL A 147 13.55 -12.69 2.27
CA VAL A 147 13.28 -12.90 0.85
C VAL A 147 14.58 -13.10 0.06
N VAL A 148 15.60 -12.28 0.29
CA VAL A 148 16.92 -12.43 -0.34
C VAL A 148 17.61 -13.68 0.19
N ALA A 149 17.70 -13.87 1.52
CA ALA A 149 18.39 -14.99 2.16
C ALA A 149 17.84 -16.38 1.77
N THR A 150 16.59 -16.46 1.31
CA THR A 150 15.93 -17.69 0.84
C THR A 150 15.86 -17.83 -0.68
N TYR A 151 16.62 -17.00 -1.39
CA TYR A 151 16.60 -16.97 -2.86
C TYR A 151 15.18 -16.75 -3.41
N LEU A 152 14.49 -15.74 -2.88
CA LEU A 152 13.16 -15.29 -3.29
C LEU A 152 12.04 -16.33 -3.06
N ALA A 153 12.03 -17.00 -1.91
CA ALA A 153 10.96 -17.93 -1.54
C ALA A 153 9.58 -17.27 -1.65
N GLN A 154 8.69 -17.88 -2.45
CA GLN A 154 7.44 -17.25 -2.89
C GLN A 154 6.49 -16.88 -1.72
N HIS A 155 6.42 -17.73 -0.68
CA HIS A 155 5.59 -17.45 0.49
C HIS A 155 6.08 -16.23 1.28
N LEU A 156 7.40 -16.02 1.38
CA LEU A 156 7.97 -14.83 2.03
C LEU A 156 7.72 -13.57 1.21
N VAL A 157 7.81 -13.66 -0.12
CA VAL A 157 7.46 -12.55 -1.00
C VAL A 157 5.97 -12.16 -0.82
N THR A 158 5.08 -13.14 -0.69
CA THR A 158 3.65 -12.87 -0.44
C THR A 158 3.43 -12.24 0.93
N ALA A 159 4.10 -12.75 1.98
CA ALA A 159 4.06 -12.16 3.31
C ALA A 159 4.54 -10.70 3.32
N HIS A 160 5.67 -10.42 2.67
CA HIS A 160 6.22 -9.06 2.51
C HIS A 160 5.21 -8.12 1.83
N MET A 161 4.49 -8.57 0.80
CA MET A 161 3.42 -7.77 0.18
C MET A 161 2.25 -7.49 1.14
N ILE A 162 1.85 -8.45 1.99
CA ILE A 162 0.78 -8.27 2.98
C ILE A 162 1.20 -7.26 4.06
N PHE A 163 2.44 -7.34 4.54
CA PHE A 163 2.97 -6.36 5.50
C PHE A 163 3.06 -4.95 4.91
N THR A 164 3.44 -4.82 3.65
CA THR A 164 3.40 -3.52 2.93
C THR A 164 1.98 -2.91 2.94
N LEU A 165 0.93 -3.73 2.75
CA LEU A 165 -0.46 -3.26 2.88
C LEU A 165 -0.72 -2.74 4.29
N ALA A 166 -0.30 -3.46 5.33
CA ALA A 166 -0.46 -3.02 6.72
C ALA A 166 0.25 -1.69 6.99
N LEU A 167 1.49 -1.50 6.49
CA LEU A 167 2.24 -0.25 6.59
C LEU A 167 1.50 0.93 5.95
N THR A 168 0.99 0.74 4.73
CA THR A 168 0.26 1.80 4.02
C THR A 168 -1.04 2.16 4.73
N LEU A 169 -1.79 1.18 5.27
CA LEU A 169 -3.00 1.40 6.06
C LEU A 169 -2.71 2.11 7.39
N LEU A 170 -1.66 1.71 8.13
CA LEU A 170 -1.26 2.37 9.37
C LEU A 170 -0.89 3.84 9.12
N THR A 171 -0.15 4.11 8.04
CA THR A 171 0.24 5.48 7.68
C THR A 171 -0.98 6.32 7.30
N PHE A 172 -1.93 5.74 6.54
CA PHE A 172 -3.21 6.37 6.27
C PHE A 172 -3.99 6.66 7.57
N MET A 173 -3.97 5.76 8.56
CA MET A 173 -4.65 5.97 9.85
C MET A 173 -4.09 7.16 10.60
N VAL A 174 -2.77 7.43 10.56
CA VAL A 174 -2.21 8.69 11.12
C VAL A 174 -2.81 9.91 10.41
N ALA A 175 -2.84 9.91 9.07
CA ALA A 175 -3.47 10.97 8.30
C ALA A 175 -4.96 11.14 8.66
N ALA A 176 -5.71 10.05 8.76
CA ALA A 176 -7.13 10.02 9.08
C ALA A 176 -7.44 10.63 10.46
N GLN A 177 -6.56 10.41 11.48
CA GLN A 177 -6.72 11.01 12.82
C GLN A 177 -6.53 12.55 12.83
N THR A 178 -6.00 13.14 11.77
CA THR A 178 -5.82 14.60 11.65
C THR A 178 -7.05 15.32 11.11
N TYR A 179 -8.03 14.58 10.60
CA TYR A 179 -9.31 15.15 10.20
C TYR A 179 -10.19 15.41 11.43
N LEU A 180 -10.92 16.51 11.40
CA LEU A 180 -11.94 16.79 12.40
C LEU A 180 -13.21 16.01 12.00
N VAL A 181 -13.36 14.84 12.55
CA VAL A 181 -14.45 13.92 12.22
C VAL A 181 -15.27 13.55 13.44
N ARG A 182 -16.55 13.29 13.22
CA ARG A 182 -17.46 12.72 14.22
C ARG A 182 -17.85 11.31 13.79
N GLU A 183 -17.89 10.39 14.76
CA GLU A 183 -18.43 9.07 14.53
C GLU A 183 -19.94 9.15 14.28
N ARG A 184 -20.38 8.57 13.16
CA ARG A 184 -21.80 8.46 12.81
C ARG A 184 -22.40 7.27 13.52
N GLU A 185 -23.58 7.46 14.08
CA GLU A 185 -24.41 6.36 14.55
C GLU A 185 -25.12 5.73 13.35
N LEU A 186 -24.59 4.58 12.88
CA LEU A 186 -25.19 3.84 11.76
C LEU A 186 -26.23 2.86 12.29
N ARG A 187 -27.47 2.99 11.82
CA ARG A 187 -28.60 2.11 12.17
C ARG A 187 -29.32 1.65 10.90
N GLY A 188 -30.06 0.54 11.00
CA GLY A 188 -30.88 0.02 9.91
C GLY A 188 -30.08 -0.19 8.62
N GLU A 189 -30.58 0.32 7.51
CA GLU A 189 -29.97 0.18 6.19
C GLU A 189 -28.57 0.77 6.08
N TRP A 190 -28.27 1.90 6.78
CA TRP A 190 -26.94 2.53 6.74
C TRP A 190 -25.86 1.66 7.37
N LEU A 191 -26.20 0.92 8.44
CA LEU A 191 -25.29 -0.07 9.02
C LEU A 191 -25.07 -1.25 8.07
N TRP A 192 -26.14 -1.68 7.37
CA TRP A 192 -26.05 -2.76 6.38
C TRP A 192 -25.13 -2.35 5.21
N TYR A 193 -25.27 -1.13 4.67
CA TYR A 193 -24.39 -0.64 3.60
C TYR A 193 -22.93 -0.54 4.04
N TRP A 194 -22.67 -0.11 5.26
CA TRP A 194 -21.32 -0.10 5.81
C TRP A 194 -20.73 -1.52 5.94
N ARG A 195 -21.51 -2.49 6.41
CA ARG A 195 -21.13 -3.91 6.44
C ARG A 195 -20.88 -4.45 5.03
N LEU A 196 -21.70 -4.12 4.06
CA LEU A 196 -21.49 -4.48 2.66
C LEU A 196 -20.19 -3.91 2.11
N GLY A 197 -19.87 -2.66 2.44
CA GLY A 197 -18.57 -2.06 2.06
C GLY A 197 -17.39 -2.84 2.64
N TRP A 198 -17.47 -3.29 3.90
CA TRP A 198 -16.47 -4.16 4.49
C TRP A 198 -16.42 -5.54 3.82
N ALA A 199 -17.55 -6.12 3.50
CA ALA A 199 -17.59 -7.37 2.74
C ALA A 199 -16.91 -7.20 1.37
N SER A 200 -17.18 -6.09 0.66
CA SER A 200 -16.51 -5.76 -0.60
C SER A 200 -15.00 -5.60 -0.43
N TRP A 201 -14.54 -5.00 0.68
CA TRP A 201 -13.10 -4.87 1.00
C TRP A 201 -12.45 -6.25 1.24
N VAL A 202 -13.13 -7.14 1.95
CA VAL A 202 -12.67 -8.54 2.15
C VAL A 202 -12.64 -9.31 0.83
N LEU A 203 -13.67 -9.17 -0.02
CA LEU A 203 -13.66 -9.77 -1.36
C LEU A 203 -12.49 -9.24 -2.21
N LEU A 204 -12.19 -7.94 -2.11
CA LEU A 204 -11.02 -7.36 -2.78
C LEU A 204 -9.70 -7.94 -2.22
N ALA A 205 -9.59 -8.18 -0.90
CA ALA A 205 -8.43 -8.83 -0.32
C ALA A 205 -8.26 -10.27 -0.85
N VAL A 206 -9.35 -11.03 -0.94
CA VAL A 206 -9.35 -12.38 -1.55
C VAL A 206 -8.91 -12.31 -3.02
N GLN A 207 -9.42 -11.33 -3.77
CA GLN A 207 -9.02 -11.09 -5.17
C GLN A 207 -7.50 -10.83 -5.30
N VAL A 208 -6.94 -10.01 -4.41
CA VAL A 208 -5.49 -9.71 -4.38
C VAL A 208 -4.68 -10.97 -4.05
N LEU A 209 -5.13 -11.78 -3.09
CA LEU A 209 -4.47 -13.05 -2.73
C LEU A 209 -4.52 -14.06 -3.88
N MET A 210 -5.65 -14.21 -4.57
CA MET A 210 -5.75 -15.04 -5.77
C MET A 210 -4.77 -14.59 -6.86
N GLY A 211 -4.66 -13.27 -7.10
CA GLY A 211 -3.70 -12.70 -8.04
C GLY A 211 -2.25 -12.97 -7.65
N ALA A 212 -1.92 -12.90 -6.35
CA ALA A 212 -0.59 -13.22 -5.85
C ALA A 212 -0.25 -14.70 -6.04
N THR A 213 -1.21 -15.61 -5.81
CA THR A 213 -1.06 -17.06 -6.04
C THR A 213 -0.90 -17.36 -7.51
N LEU A 214 -1.75 -16.81 -8.37
CA LEU A 214 -1.67 -16.98 -9.83
C LEU A 214 -0.29 -16.56 -10.35
N ARG A 215 0.23 -15.45 -9.84
CA ARG A 215 1.56 -14.97 -10.19
C ARG A 215 2.68 -15.91 -9.73
N ALA A 216 2.53 -16.58 -8.57
CA ALA A 216 3.46 -17.63 -8.15
C ALA A 216 3.47 -18.78 -9.14
N TRP A 217 2.30 -19.21 -9.64
CA TRP A 217 2.15 -20.24 -10.64
C TRP A 217 2.75 -19.85 -11.99
N VAL A 218 2.57 -18.60 -12.43
CA VAL A 218 3.25 -18.09 -13.64
C VAL A 218 4.77 -18.26 -13.57
N LYS A 219 5.36 -18.04 -12.39
CA LYS A 219 6.81 -18.23 -12.19
C LYS A 219 7.22 -19.71 -12.18
N GLN A 220 6.37 -20.59 -11.65
CA GLN A 220 6.68 -22.02 -11.48
C GLN A 220 6.35 -22.87 -12.72
N LEU A 221 5.23 -22.61 -13.35
CA LEU A 221 4.63 -23.45 -14.40
C LEU A 221 4.73 -22.80 -15.80
N GLY A 222 5.14 -21.54 -15.86
CA GLY A 222 5.08 -20.73 -17.07
C GLY A 222 3.74 -19.97 -17.23
N ALA A 223 3.77 -18.94 -18.06
CA ALA A 223 2.62 -18.06 -18.24
C ALA A 223 1.44 -18.77 -18.94
N GLU A 224 1.70 -19.57 -19.94
CA GLU A 224 0.69 -20.29 -20.71
C GLU A 224 -0.12 -21.23 -19.81
N THR A 225 0.53 -22.15 -19.11
CA THR A 225 -0.11 -23.10 -18.19
C THR A 225 -0.88 -22.39 -17.06
N ALA A 226 -0.31 -21.30 -16.51
CA ALA A 226 -0.97 -20.55 -15.43
C ALA A 226 -2.23 -19.82 -15.91
N LEU A 227 -2.23 -19.29 -17.15
CA LEU A 227 -3.36 -18.59 -17.74
C LEU A 227 -4.49 -19.54 -18.21
N GLU A 228 -4.21 -20.82 -18.37
CA GLU A 228 -5.19 -21.86 -18.64
C GLU A 228 -5.78 -22.48 -17.36
N SER A 229 -5.26 -22.11 -16.19
CA SER A 229 -5.70 -22.70 -14.92
C SER A 229 -7.09 -22.21 -14.51
N VAL A 230 -7.81 -23.08 -13.77
CA VAL A 230 -9.10 -22.74 -13.14
C VAL A 230 -8.97 -21.50 -12.27
N LEU A 231 -7.85 -21.34 -11.56
CA LEU A 231 -7.60 -20.16 -10.71
C LEU A 231 -7.59 -18.87 -11.52
N PHE A 232 -7.05 -18.87 -12.75
CA PHE A 232 -7.08 -17.70 -13.61
C PHE A 232 -8.51 -17.30 -13.99
N TYR A 233 -9.34 -18.26 -14.39
CA TYR A 233 -10.74 -18.00 -14.75
C TYR A 233 -11.54 -17.53 -13.55
N VAL A 234 -11.32 -18.12 -12.36
CA VAL A 234 -11.93 -17.68 -11.11
C VAL A 234 -11.50 -16.25 -10.78
N HIS A 235 -10.20 -15.96 -10.79
CA HIS A 235 -9.66 -14.61 -10.52
C HIS A 235 -10.29 -13.57 -11.47
N ARG A 236 -10.34 -13.86 -12.76
CA ARG A 236 -10.94 -12.98 -13.77
C ARG A 236 -12.43 -12.74 -13.53
N SER A 237 -13.21 -13.80 -13.28
CA SER A 237 -14.66 -13.70 -13.08
C SER A 237 -15.01 -13.06 -11.75
N PHE A 238 -14.25 -13.36 -10.70
CA PHE A 238 -14.44 -12.81 -9.35
C PHE A 238 -14.24 -11.28 -9.31
N SER A 239 -13.45 -10.71 -10.22
CA SER A 239 -13.27 -9.26 -10.33
C SER A 239 -14.59 -8.52 -10.57
N TRP A 240 -15.55 -9.11 -11.30
CA TRP A 240 -16.88 -8.55 -11.53
C TRP A 240 -17.73 -8.55 -10.26
N LEU A 241 -17.61 -9.59 -9.41
CA LEU A 241 -18.28 -9.62 -8.12
C LEU A 241 -17.75 -8.52 -7.20
N VAL A 242 -16.41 -8.34 -7.15
CA VAL A 242 -15.76 -7.26 -6.39
C VAL A 242 -16.25 -5.90 -6.89
N LEU A 243 -16.23 -5.66 -8.20
CA LEU A 243 -16.69 -4.41 -8.79
C LEU A 243 -18.17 -4.17 -8.51
N GLY A 244 -19.02 -5.17 -8.68
CA GLY A 244 -20.47 -5.04 -8.47
C GLY A 244 -20.85 -4.71 -7.03
N THR A 245 -20.27 -5.42 -6.06
CA THR A 245 -20.50 -5.16 -4.63
C THR A 245 -19.97 -3.79 -4.22
N TRP A 246 -18.80 -3.39 -4.73
CA TRP A 246 -18.24 -2.08 -4.48
C TRP A 246 -19.05 -0.95 -5.14
N ALA A 247 -19.46 -1.11 -6.40
CA ALA A 247 -20.27 -0.13 -7.12
C ALA A 247 -21.61 0.11 -6.44
N TYR A 248 -22.24 -0.94 -5.91
CA TYR A 248 -23.45 -0.79 -5.11
C TYR A 248 -23.21 -0.02 -3.81
N PHE A 249 -22.12 -0.32 -3.07
CA PHE A 249 -21.73 0.47 -1.89
C PHE A 249 -21.46 1.94 -2.27
N HIS A 250 -20.70 2.19 -3.35
CA HIS A 250 -20.40 3.54 -3.85
C HIS A 250 -21.68 4.31 -4.18
N TRP A 251 -22.62 3.68 -4.87
CA TRP A 251 -23.92 4.28 -5.17
C TRP A 251 -24.69 4.66 -3.90
N ARG A 252 -24.67 3.82 -2.87
CA ARG A 252 -25.33 4.12 -1.57
C ARG A 252 -24.60 5.26 -0.83
N VAL A 253 -23.28 5.34 -0.89
CA VAL A 253 -22.52 6.51 -0.37
C VAL A 253 -22.91 7.79 -1.09
N TYR A 254 -23.16 7.71 -2.40
CA TYR A 254 -23.59 8.87 -3.19
C TYR A 254 -25.01 9.31 -2.83
N MET A 255 -25.92 8.39 -2.59
CA MET A 255 -27.31 8.64 -2.22
C MET A 255 -27.51 8.98 -0.74
N ASP A 256 -26.46 8.90 0.09
CA ASP A 256 -26.56 9.24 1.50
C ASP A 256 -26.98 10.72 1.67
N PRO A 257 -28.07 11.02 2.44
CA PRO A 257 -28.51 12.38 2.65
C PRO A 257 -27.49 13.26 3.37
N VAL A 258 -26.62 12.64 4.18
CA VAL A 258 -25.42 13.31 4.71
C VAL A 258 -24.38 13.35 3.60
N ARG A 259 -24.08 14.55 3.09
CA ARG A 259 -23.10 14.73 2.03
C ARG A 259 -21.69 14.38 2.52
N LEU A 260 -21.32 13.11 2.45
CA LEU A 260 -20.05 12.54 2.91
C LEU A 260 -18.92 12.84 1.90
N ARG A 261 -18.43 14.08 1.86
CA ARG A 261 -17.47 14.53 0.84
C ARG A 261 -16.23 13.64 0.72
N GLN A 262 -15.60 13.28 1.85
CA GLN A 262 -14.39 12.43 1.81
C GLN A 262 -14.74 11.00 1.40
N ALA A 263 -15.79 10.40 1.98
CA ALA A 263 -16.22 9.05 1.59
C ALA A 263 -16.52 8.96 0.09
N ARG A 264 -17.22 9.94 -0.48
CA ARG A 264 -17.52 10.01 -1.92
C ARG A 264 -16.24 10.09 -2.77
N ARG A 265 -15.29 10.96 -2.41
CA ARG A 265 -14.02 11.12 -3.15
C ARG A 265 -13.23 9.82 -3.17
N TRP A 266 -13.09 9.17 -2.02
CA TRP A 266 -12.36 7.91 -1.93
C TRP A 266 -13.11 6.77 -2.64
N ALA A 267 -14.46 6.73 -2.57
CA ALA A 267 -15.26 5.74 -3.29
C ALA A 267 -15.16 5.90 -4.81
N ILE A 268 -15.18 7.13 -5.33
CA ILE A 268 -14.96 7.41 -6.77
C ILE A 268 -13.57 6.91 -7.19
N LEU A 269 -12.54 7.26 -6.43
CA LEU A 269 -11.17 6.83 -6.75
C LEU A 269 -11.03 5.31 -6.75
N THR A 270 -11.63 4.64 -5.76
CA THR A 270 -11.63 3.17 -5.71
C THR A 270 -12.33 2.58 -6.93
N THR A 271 -13.50 3.10 -7.32
CA THR A 271 -14.21 2.62 -8.50
C THR A 271 -13.38 2.79 -9.77
N ALA A 272 -12.73 3.94 -9.94
CA ALA A 272 -11.83 4.18 -11.07
C ALA A 272 -10.64 3.21 -11.10
N LEU A 273 -10.04 2.93 -9.92
CA LEU A 273 -8.96 1.97 -9.80
C LEU A 273 -9.40 0.54 -10.09
N LEU A 274 -10.59 0.11 -9.64
CA LEU A 274 -11.13 -1.22 -9.92
C LEU A 274 -11.43 -1.41 -11.41
N LEU A 275 -11.99 -0.41 -12.07
CA LEU A 275 -12.19 -0.43 -13.53
C LEU A 275 -10.85 -0.49 -14.27
N GLY A 276 -9.87 0.31 -13.84
CA GLY A 276 -8.52 0.26 -14.38
C GLY A 276 -7.83 -1.09 -14.18
N GLN A 277 -8.05 -1.73 -13.01
CA GLN A 277 -7.54 -3.09 -12.70
C GLN A 277 -8.07 -4.13 -13.70
N ILE A 278 -9.38 -4.09 -13.98
CA ILE A 278 -10.02 -5.00 -14.95
C ILE A 278 -9.45 -4.72 -16.34
N PHE A 279 -9.32 -3.45 -16.73
CA PHE A 279 -8.76 -3.06 -18.01
C PHE A 279 -7.30 -3.52 -18.17
N VAL A 280 -6.43 -3.24 -17.19
CA VAL A 280 -5.02 -3.69 -17.20
C VAL A 280 -4.94 -5.22 -17.19
N GLY A 281 -5.79 -5.89 -16.41
CA GLY A 281 -5.88 -7.36 -16.40
C GLY A 281 -6.28 -7.94 -17.77
N ALA A 282 -7.21 -7.30 -18.47
CA ALA A 282 -7.59 -7.68 -19.83
C ALA A 282 -6.43 -7.49 -20.83
N ILE A 283 -5.72 -6.34 -20.76
CA ILE A 283 -4.53 -6.12 -21.60
C ILE A 283 -3.51 -7.25 -21.38
N MET A 284 -3.20 -7.57 -20.10
CA MET A 284 -2.26 -8.63 -19.78
C MET A 284 -2.69 -10.00 -20.32
N SER A 285 -4.00 -10.28 -20.31
CA SER A 285 -4.52 -11.60 -20.72
C SER A 285 -4.62 -11.77 -22.22
N TYR A 286 -4.92 -10.70 -22.99
CA TYR A 286 -5.25 -10.82 -24.41
C TYR A 286 -4.22 -10.20 -25.37
N PHE A 287 -3.40 -9.25 -24.90
CA PHE A 287 -2.52 -8.49 -25.78
C PHE A 287 -1.06 -8.60 -25.44
N ALA A 288 -0.68 -8.37 -24.18
CA ALA A 288 0.73 -8.28 -23.83
C ALA A 288 0.97 -8.53 -22.34
N PHE A 289 1.57 -9.66 -22.02
CA PHE A 289 2.00 -10.00 -20.65
C PHE A 289 3.37 -9.36 -20.32
N THR A 290 3.49 -8.03 -20.59
CA THR A 290 4.76 -7.30 -20.37
C THR A 290 4.92 -6.81 -18.93
N GLY A 291 6.17 -6.46 -18.60
CA GLY A 291 6.54 -6.04 -17.24
C GLY A 291 5.78 -4.83 -16.75
N VAL A 292 5.56 -3.83 -17.59
CA VAL A 292 4.87 -2.58 -17.22
C VAL A 292 3.45 -2.84 -16.71
N TRP A 293 2.68 -3.67 -17.42
CA TRP A 293 1.31 -3.99 -17.02
C TRP A 293 1.26 -4.75 -15.71
N LYS A 294 2.23 -5.65 -15.45
CA LYS A 294 2.35 -6.39 -14.19
C LYS A 294 2.57 -5.44 -13.00
N VAL A 295 3.43 -4.44 -13.17
CA VAL A 295 3.72 -3.43 -12.13
C VAL A 295 2.51 -2.54 -11.90
N LEU A 296 1.87 -2.06 -12.96
CA LEU A 296 0.65 -1.24 -12.85
C LEU A 296 -0.48 -2.01 -12.17
N HIS A 297 -0.71 -3.27 -12.55
CA HIS A 297 -1.75 -4.10 -11.94
C HIS A 297 -1.50 -4.30 -10.44
N LEU A 298 -0.25 -4.56 -10.03
CA LEU A 298 0.13 -4.68 -8.62
C LEU A 298 -0.13 -3.38 -7.85
N LEU A 299 0.36 -2.25 -8.37
CA LEU A 299 0.24 -0.94 -7.74
C LEU A 299 -1.22 -0.51 -7.57
N MET A 300 -2.02 -0.68 -8.63
CA MET A 300 -3.44 -0.36 -8.60
C MET A 300 -4.21 -1.25 -7.62
N GLY A 301 -3.85 -2.53 -7.46
CA GLY A 301 -4.43 -3.42 -6.48
C GLY A 301 -4.21 -2.93 -5.05
N LEU A 302 -2.98 -2.54 -4.71
CA LEU A 302 -2.65 -1.99 -3.40
C LEU A 302 -3.35 -0.64 -3.17
N LEU A 303 -3.39 0.25 -4.18
CA LEU A 303 -4.12 1.51 -4.11
C LEU A 303 -5.62 1.29 -3.91
N SER A 304 -6.23 0.32 -4.61
CA SER A 304 -7.66 -0.01 -4.45
C SER A 304 -7.98 -0.43 -3.01
N MET A 305 -7.13 -1.25 -2.39
CA MET A 305 -7.28 -1.67 -0.98
C MET A 305 -7.25 -0.47 -0.03
N ASN A 306 -6.30 0.45 -0.23
CA ASN A 306 -6.14 1.64 0.61
C ASN A 306 -7.28 2.64 0.42
N THR A 307 -7.68 2.91 -0.81
CA THR A 307 -8.75 3.89 -1.12
C THR A 307 -10.13 3.38 -0.70
N ALA A 308 -10.38 2.07 -0.83
CA ALA A 308 -11.59 1.44 -0.33
C ALA A 308 -11.68 1.52 1.20
N PHE A 309 -10.58 1.24 1.89
CA PHE A 309 -10.48 1.42 3.34
C PHE A 309 -10.74 2.87 3.76
N ALA A 310 -10.17 3.84 3.04
CA ALA A 310 -10.39 5.27 3.28
C ALA A 310 -11.87 5.66 3.11
N ALA A 311 -12.54 5.16 2.08
CA ALA A 311 -13.97 5.39 1.87
C ALA A 311 -14.81 4.84 3.03
N LEU A 312 -14.53 3.62 3.50
CA LEU A 312 -15.19 3.00 4.64
C LEU A 312 -14.96 3.76 5.94
N TYR A 313 -13.73 4.21 6.17
CA TYR A 313 -13.39 5.03 7.32
C TYR A 313 -14.22 6.33 7.32
N PHE A 314 -14.20 7.11 6.24
CA PHE A 314 -14.94 8.36 6.15
C PHE A 314 -16.45 8.20 5.99
N TYR A 315 -16.93 7.01 5.64
CA TYR A 315 -18.35 6.68 5.74
C TYR A 315 -18.81 6.56 7.20
N ARG A 316 -17.98 5.97 8.07
CA ARG A 316 -18.23 5.85 9.50
C ARG A 316 -17.95 7.16 10.24
N TYR A 317 -16.91 7.90 9.82
CA TYR A 317 -16.46 9.15 10.46
C TYR A 317 -16.66 10.32 9.49
N SER A 318 -17.73 11.11 9.71
CA SER A 318 -18.03 12.27 8.87
C SER A 318 -17.19 13.48 9.26
N GLU A 319 -16.67 14.19 8.25
CA GLU A 319 -15.84 15.41 8.44
C GLU A 319 -16.72 16.61 8.80
N TYR A 320 -16.22 17.43 9.73
CA TYR A 320 -16.77 18.78 9.98
C TYR A 320 -16.11 19.79 9.05
N ALA A 321 -16.91 20.70 8.50
CA ALA A 321 -16.35 21.84 7.76
C ALA A 321 -15.68 22.82 8.75
N HIS A 322 -14.40 23.11 8.54
CA HIS A 322 -13.70 24.20 9.22
C HIS A 322 -13.99 25.48 8.46
N VAL A 323 -14.67 26.45 9.12
CA VAL A 323 -14.85 27.79 8.58
C VAL A 323 -13.77 28.69 9.18
N SER A 324 -12.87 29.20 8.35
CA SER A 324 -11.85 30.17 8.75
C SER A 324 -12.50 31.49 9.15
N GLY A 325 -12.25 31.95 10.38
CA GLY A 325 -12.60 33.29 10.85
C GLY A 325 -13.78 33.44 11.80
N SER A 326 -14.76 32.56 11.78
CA SER A 326 -15.80 32.39 12.79
C SER A 326 -16.35 30.97 12.63
N VAL A 327 -16.19 30.15 13.66
CA VAL A 327 -16.57 28.74 13.56
C VAL A 327 -18.08 28.60 13.60
N SER A 328 -18.72 28.69 12.46
CA SER A 328 -20.06 28.11 12.28
C SER A 328 -19.91 26.71 11.73
N ILE A 329 -20.25 25.71 12.53
CA ILE A 329 -20.21 24.32 12.13
C ILE A 329 -21.43 24.07 11.28
N ARG A 330 -21.25 24.10 9.97
CA ARG A 330 -22.19 23.47 9.04
C ARG A 330 -21.78 22.01 8.89
N VAL A 331 -22.65 21.10 9.30
CA VAL A 331 -22.57 19.70 8.93
C VAL A 331 -22.72 19.67 7.41
N ALA A 332 -21.65 19.34 6.72
CA ALA A 332 -21.64 19.21 5.25
C ALA A 332 -21.93 17.77 4.86
#